data_f6302527c8b7e1d5725f01d814498f5b
#
_entry.id   f6302527c8b7e1d5725f01d814498f5b
#
_cell.length_a   1.000
_cell.length_b   1.000
_cell.length_c   1.000
_cell.angle_alpha   90.00
_cell.angle_beta   90.00
_cell.angle_gamma   90.00
#
_symmetry.space_group_name_H-M   'P 1'
#
loop_
_entity.id
_entity.type
_entity.pdbx_description
1 polymer ?
#
loop_
_entity_poly.entity_id
_entity_poly.type
_entity_poly.pdbx_seq_one_letter_code
_entity_poly.pdbx_strand_id
1 'polypeptide(L)'
;VVGKFVEFYGKGLDNLPLADRATIANMAPEYGATCGFFPIDGETLRYMRTTGRDEDRIALVEAYAKENGMWRDADYAPIYTDTLSLDMGTIVPAISGPKRPQDYIALTSAHTAFAEYVKGVREGKDATVKEEIRWEGEGGQPEPQDIPGDEGHHNRGYVMTDDGHYQLHDGSIVIASITSCTNTSNPYVMIG
;
A
#
# COMPACT_ATOMS: atom_id res chain seq x y z
N VAL A 1 -1.43 14.11 -8.47
CA VAL A 1 -1.61 13.35 -9.75
C VAL A 1 -3.06 12.89 -9.96
N VAL A 2 -3.99 13.37 -9.12
CA VAL A 2 -5.39 12.95 -9.18
C VAL A 2 -5.99 13.27 -10.56
N GLY A 3 -6.61 12.25 -11.18
CA GLY A 3 -7.24 12.38 -12.48
C GLY A 3 -6.29 12.56 -13.66
N LYS A 4 -4.98 12.34 -13.47
CA LYS A 4 -3.97 12.49 -14.52
C LYS A 4 -3.48 11.13 -15.02
N PHE A 5 -3.00 11.10 -16.27
CA PHE A 5 -2.13 10.05 -16.77
C PHE A 5 -0.71 10.36 -16.32
N VAL A 6 -0.04 9.41 -15.68
CA VAL A 6 1.31 9.59 -15.15
C VAL A 6 2.29 8.78 -15.98
N GLU A 7 3.19 9.47 -16.66
CA GLU A 7 4.32 8.87 -17.35
C GLU A 7 5.59 9.04 -16.50
N PHE A 8 6.27 7.93 -16.26
CA PHE A 8 7.52 7.92 -15.51
C PHE A 8 8.70 8.03 -16.48
N TYR A 9 9.60 8.96 -16.21
CA TYR A 9 10.77 9.20 -17.05
C TYR A 9 12.00 9.60 -16.22
N GLY A 10 13.14 9.74 -16.87
CA GLY A 10 14.39 10.18 -16.27
C GLY A 10 15.35 9.05 -15.91
N LYS A 11 16.52 9.43 -15.41
CA LYS A 11 17.65 8.50 -15.15
C LYS A 11 17.39 7.49 -14.04
N GLY A 12 16.47 7.79 -13.11
CA GLY A 12 16.08 6.86 -12.06
C GLY A 12 15.56 5.52 -12.58
N LEU A 13 15.00 5.50 -13.79
CA LEU A 13 14.53 4.27 -14.44
C LEU A 13 15.64 3.26 -14.76
N ASP A 14 16.90 3.67 -14.82
CA ASP A 14 18.03 2.78 -15.09
C ASP A 14 18.20 1.70 -14.02
N ASN A 15 17.79 2.03 -12.79
CA ASN A 15 17.89 1.16 -11.62
C ASN A 15 16.54 0.57 -11.19
N LEU A 16 15.48 0.75 -11.98
CA LEU A 16 14.14 0.27 -11.64
C LEU A 16 13.77 -0.92 -12.52
N PRO A 17 13.78 -2.16 -11.97
CA PRO A 17 13.41 -3.35 -12.71
C PRO A 17 11.95 -3.32 -13.13
N LEU A 18 11.61 -4.06 -14.19
CA LEU A 18 10.27 -4.04 -14.77
C LEU A 18 9.19 -4.50 -13.78
N ALA A 19 9.51 -5.45 -12.89
CA ALA A 19 8.57 -5.90 -11.87
C ALA A 19 8.13 -4.76 -10.94
N ASP A 20 9.06 -3.89 -10.54
CA ASP A 20 8.74 -2.69 -9.72
C ASP A 20 7.95 -1.67 -10.53
N ARG A 21 8.32 -1.44 -11.81
CA ARG A 21 7.54 -0.57 -12.72
C ARG A 21 6.10 -1.06 -12.86
N ALA A 22 5.90 -2.36 -13.02
CA ALA A 22 4.58 -2.96 -13.11
C ALA A 22 3.77 -2.76 -11.81
N THR A 23 4.40 -2.92 -10.65
CA THR A 23 3.78 -2.65 -9.36
C THR A 23 3.34 -1.19 -9.23
N ILE A 24 4.22 -0.24 -9.54
CA ILE A 24 3.92 1.19 -9.50
C ILE A 24 2.78 1.54 -10.46
N ALA A 25 2.82 1.03 -11.69
CA ALA A 25 1.78 1.28 -12.69
C ALA A 25 0.42 0.69 -12.27
N ASN A 26 0.40 -0.53 -11.72
CA ASN A 26 -0.81 -1.18 -11.23
C ASN A 26 -1.46 -0.43 -10.07
N MET A 27 -0.64 0.18 -9.21
CA MET A 27 -1.11 0.95 -8.05
C MET A 27 -1.52 2.40 -8.40
N ALA A 28 -1.70 2.72 -9.68
CA ALA A 28 -2.09 4.07 -10.09
C ALA A 28 -3.38 4.56 -9.41
N PRO A 29 -4.45 3.76 -9.26
CA PRO A 29 -5.65 4.18 -8.53
C PRO A 29 -5.37 4.52 -7.06
N GLU A 30 -4.48 3.81 -6.39
CA GLU A 30 -4.15 4.01 -4.98
C GLU A 30 -3.46 5.36 -4.75
N TYR A 31 -2.63 5.85 -5.68
CA TYR A 31 -2.10 7.20 -5.59
C TYR A 31 -2.92 8.25 -6.33
N GLY A 32 -4.12 7.86 -6.79
CA GLY A 32 -5.13 8.76 -7.34
C GLY A 32 -4.99 9.07 -8.84
N ALA A 33 -4.05 8.45 -9.54
CA ALA A 33 -3.88 8.64 -10.98
C ALA A 33 -4.89 7.82 -11.79
N THR A 34 -5.18 8.25 -13.01
CA THR A 34 -6.01 7.48 -13.95
C THR A 34 -5.26 6.26 -14.46
N CYS A 35 -3.99 6.42 -14.80
CA CYS A 35 -3.05 5.32 -15.04
C CYS A 35 -1.62 5.79 -14.82
N GLY A 36 -0.70 4.82 -14.64
CA GLY A 36 0.73 5.04 -14.64
C GLY A 36 1.39 4.13 -15.67
N PHE A 37 2.38 4.63 -16.39
CA PHE A 37 3.09 3.85 -17.39
C PHE A 37 4.55 4.26 -17.53
N PHE A 38 5.32 3.33 -18.08
CA PHE A 38 6.77 3.44 -18.26
C PHE A 38 7.12 3.23 -19.72
N PRO A 39 8.22 3.82 -20.20
CA PRO A 39 8.69 3.60 -21.56
C PRO A 39 9.19 2.16 -21.74
N ILE A 40 9.22 1.73 -23.00
CA ILE A 40 9.82 0.46 -23.42
C ILE A 40 11.32 0.65 -23.52
N ASP A 41 12.11 -0.22 -22.90
CA ASP A 41 13.58 -0.19 -22.92
C ASP A 41 14.21 -1.59 -22.78
N GLY A 42 15.51 -1.65 -22.55
CA GLY A 42 16.25 -2.90 -22.38
C GLY A 42 15.74 -3.74 -21.20
N GLU A 43 15.20 -3.14 -20.15
CA GLU A 43 14.56 -3.85 -19.03
C GLU A 43 13.32 -4.61 -19.48
N THR A 44 12.53 -4.03 -20.36
CA THR A 44 11.38 -4.70 -20.96
C THR A 44 11.80 -5.96 -21.70
N LEU A 45 12.87 -5.88 -22.52
CA LEU A 45 13.38 -7.04 -23.25
C LEU A 45 13.98 -8.09 -22.30
N ARG A 46 14.67 -7.67 -21.26
CA ARG A 46 15.20 -8.57 -20.22
C ARG A 46 14.09 -9.35 -19.55
N TYR A 47 13.02 -8.67 -19.17
CA TYR A 47 11.84 -9.31 -18.56
C TYR A 47 11.18 -10.31 -19.53
N MET A 48 11.06 -9.97 -20.80
CA MET A 48 10.52 -10.88 -21.82
C MET A 48 11.34 -12.17 -21.94
N ARG A 49 12.67 -12.09 -21.88
CA ARG A 49 13.56 -13.27 -21.86
C ARG A 49 13.34 -14.10 -20.60
N THR A 50 13.35 -13.45 -19.44
CA THR A 50 13.16 -14.11 -18.15
C THR A 50 11.81 -14.83 -18.06
N THR A 51 10.80 -14.31 -18.72
CA THR A 51 9.44 -14.89 -18.76
C THR A 51 9.20 -15.83 -19.96
N GLY A 52 10.27 -16.20 -20.69
CA GLY A 52 10.25 -17.27 -21.69
C GLY A 52 9.68 -16.89 -23.06
N ARG A 53 9.75 -15.62 -23.46
CA ARG A 53 9.45 -15.22 -24.84
C ARG A 53 10.63 -15.58 -25.74
N ASP A 54 10.30 -16.01 -26.96
CA ASP A 54 11.30 -16.32 -27.97
C ASP A 54 12.03 -15.06 -28.46
N GLU A 55 13.27 -15.25 -28.96
CA GLU A 55 14.11 -14.12 -29.39
C GLU A 55 13.53 -13.40 -30.61
N ASP A 56 12.82 -14.09 -31.50
CA ASP A 56 12.19 -13.45 -32.67
C ASP A 56 11.09 -12.46 -32.21
N ARG A 57 10.31 -12.85 -31.20
CA ARG A 57 9.31 -11.97 -30.59
C ARG A 57 9.96 -10.77 -29.92
N ILE A 58 11.06 -10.99 -29.23
CA ILE A 58 11.80 -9.92 -28.53
C ILE A 58 12.39 -8.94 -29.54
N ALA A 59 13.01 -9.44 -30.59
CA ALA A 59 13.54 -8.62 -31.67
C ALA A 59 12.44 -7.80 -32.39
N LEU A 60 11.28 -8.41 -32.60
CA LEU A 60 10.11 -7.71 -33.15
C LEU A 60 9.64 -6.58 -32.26
N VAL A 61 9.53 -6.80 -30.95
CA VAL A 61 9.12 -5.76 -29.99
C VAL A 61 10.11 -4.61 -29.96
N GLU A 62 11.41 -4.91 -29.97
CA GLU A 62 12.45 -3.88 -30.00
C GLU A 62 12.37 -3.04 -31.27
N ALA A 63 12.32 -3.69 -32.44
CA ALA A 63 12.25 -3.01 -33.72
C ALA A 63 10.99 -2.15 -33.84
N TYR A 64 9.84 -2.69 -33.44
CA TYR A 64 8.56 -1.98 -33.48
C TYR A 64 8.56 -0.78 -32.54
N ALA A 65 9.05 -0.93 -31.31
CA ALA A 65 9.09 0.16 -30.34
C ALA A 65 10.02 1.30 -30.79
N LYS A 66 11.16 0.97 -31.39
CA LYS A 66 12.08 1.97 -31.95
C LYS A 66 11.48 2.72 -33.15
N GLU A 67 10.86 2.00 -34.08
CA GLU A 67 10.27 2.58 -35.29
C GLU A 67 9.09 3.51 -34.95
N ASN A 68 8.32 3.19 -33.94
CA ASN A 68 7.15 3.99 -33.51
C ASN A 68 7.47 5.04 -32.46
N GLY A 69 8.73 5.30 -32.12
CA GLY A 69 9.11 6.32 -31.12
C GLY A 69 8.67 5.99 -29.70
N MET A 70 8.39 4.70 -29.39
CA MET A 70 8.03 4.24 -28.04
C MET A 70 9.23 3.75 -27.23
N TRP A 71 10.40 3.66 -27.87
CA TRP A 71 11.62 3.27 -27.20
C TRP A 71 12.17 4.42 -26.35
N ARG A 72 12.57 4.10 -25.12
CA ARG A 72 13.14 5.08 -24.20
C ARG A 72 14.40 5.72 -24.79
N ASP A 73 14.39 7.03 -24.81
CA ASP A 73 15.59 7.87 -24.98
C ASP A 73 15.86 8.55 -23.64
N ALA A 74 17.02 8.29 -23.04
CA ALA A 74 17.38 8.81 -21.72
C ALA A 74 17.62 10.33 -21.73
N ASP A 75 17.93 10.89 -22.88
CA ASP A 75 18.23 12.31 -23.08
C ASP A 75 17.01 13.12 -23.56
N TYR A 76 15.91 12.43 -23.91
CA TYR A 76 14.69 13.07 -24.36
C TYR A 76 13.76 13.35 -23.17
N ALA A 77 13.38 14.60 -22.99
CA ALA A 77 12.36 15.02 -22.05
C ALA A 77 11.09 15.45 -22.79
N PRO A 78 10.01 14.67 -22.75
CA PRO A 78 8.74 15.05 -23.35
C PRO A 78 8.18 16.32 -22.75
N ILE A 79 7.31 17.01 -23.50
CA ILE A 79 6.58 18.17 -23.01
C ILE A 79 5.31 17.70 -22.34
N TYR A 80 5.23 17.88 -21.03
CA TYR A 80 4.08 17.49 -20.22
C TYR A 80 3.24 18.69 -19.81
N THR A 81 1.98 18.45 -19.46
CA THR A 81 1.10 19.49 -18.88
C THR A 81 1.61 19.91 -17.50
N ASP A 82 2.23 18.97 -16.77
CA ASP A 82 2.74 19.18 -15.42
C ASP A 82 3.86 18.18 -15.14
N THR A 83 4.80 18.51 -14.27
CA THR A 83 5.92 17.62 -13.92
C THR A 83 6.14 17.60 -12.41
N LEU A 84 6.46 16.41 -11.91
CA LEU A 84 6.90 16.17 -10.53
C LEU A 84 8.27 15.49 -10.56
N SER A 85 9.12 15.83 -9.62
CA SER A 85 10.43 15.18 -9.44
C SER A 85 10.48 14.48 -8.10
N LEU A 86 10.97 13.25 -8.09
CA LEU A 86 11.22 12.47 -6.90
C LEU A 86 12.67 11.96 -6.92
N ASP A 87 13.43 12.33 -5.90
CA ASP A 87 14.72 11.68 -5.65
C ASP A 87 14.48 10.32 -4.97
N MET A 88 14.74 9.24 -5.69
CA MET A 88 14.56 7.88 -5.19
C MET A 88 15.45 7.56 -3.99
N GLY A 89 16.57 8.28 -3.80
CA GLY A 89 17.44 8.14 -2.63
C GLY A 89 16.79 8.61 -1.32
N THR A 90 15.70 9.35 -1.39
CA THR A 90 14.95 9.80 -0.20
C THR A 90 13.87 8.81 0.26
N ILE A 91 13.63 7.74 -0.50
CA ILE A 91 12.61 6.75 -0.18
C ILE A 91 13.09 5.89 0.99
N VAL A 92 12.28 5.81 2.03
CA VAL A 92 12.51 4.96 3.20
C VAL A 92 11.35 3.96 3.35
N PRO A 93 11.59 2.82 4.02
CA PRO A 93 10.51 1.89 4.34
C PRO A 93 9.36 2.59 5.06
N ALA A 94 8.15 2.39 4.58
CA ALA A 94 6.97 3.09 5.07
C ALA A 94 5.73 2.20 5.02
N ILE A 95 4.73 2.58 5.80
CA ILE A 95 3.38 2.02 5.75
C ILE A 95 2.38 3.14 5.46
N SER A 96 1.19 2.75 5.06
CA SER A 96 0.08 3.68 4.79
C SER A 96 -1.08 3.44 5.73
N GLY A 97 -1.83 4.47 6.01
CA GLY A 97 -3.01 4.40 6.84
C GLY A 97 -2.83 5.07 8.20
N PRO A 98 -3.75 4.82 9.15
CA PRO A 98 -4.81 3.81 9.10
C PRO A 98 -6.08 4.22 8.30
N LYS A 99 -6.27 5.51 8.03
CA LYS A 99 -7.53 5.99 7.45
C LYS A 99 -7.54 5.97 5.92
N ARG A 100 -6.44 6.37 5.29
CA ARG A 100 -6.36 6.56 3.84
C ARG A 100 -5.06 5.97 3.28
N PRO A 101 -5.06 5.44 2.04
CA PRO A 101 -3.85 4.88 1.43
C PRO A 101 -2.71 5.89 1.29
N GLN A 102 -3.01 7.17 1.15
CA GLN A 102 -2.03 8.26 1.04
C GLN A 102 -1.47 8.76 2.38
N ASP A 103 -2.00 8.31 3.51
CA ASP A 103 -1.45 8.66 4.82
C ASP A 103 -0.11 7.93 5.00
N TYR A 104 0.97 8.67 4.86
CA TYR A 104 2.33 8.15 4.88
C TYR A 104 2.89 8.13 6.30
N ILE A 105 3.42 7.00 6.71
CA ILE A 105 4.11 6.83 8.00
C ILE A 105 5.41 6.09 7.76
N ALA A 106 6.56 6.73 8.05
CA ALA A 106 7.84 6.04 8.02
C ALA A 106 7.83 4.87 9.02
N LEU A 107 8.35 3.72 8.64
CA LEU A 107 8.30 2.50 9.46
C LEU A 107 8.93 2.72 10.84
N THR A 108 9.97 3.53 10.92
CA THR A 108 10.63 3.91 12.18
C THR A 108 9.72 4.69 13.14
N SER A 109 8.69 5.34 12.62
CA SER A 109 7.71 6.12 13.39
C SER A 109 6.39 5.38 13.61
N ALA A 110 6.24 4.17 13.08
CA ALA A 110 4.98 3.44 13.06
C ALA A 110 4.41 3.20 14.46
N HIS A 111 5.26 2.84 15.43
CA HIS A 111 4.85 2.61 16.82
C HIS A 111 4.23 3.88 17.44
N THR A 112 4.91 5.03 17.31
CA THR A 112 4.43 6.30 17.88
C THR A 112 3.14 6.76 17.20
N ALA A 113 3.09 6.71 15.88
CA ALA A 113 1.91 7.07 15.11
C ALA A 113 0.70 6.18 15.46
N PHE A 114 0.92 4.90 15.67
CA PHE A 114 -0.14 3.99 16.09
C PHE A 114 -0.62 4.28 17.51
N ALA A 115 0.28 4.55 18.46
CA ALA A 115 -0.10 4.92 19.83
C ALA A 115 -0.96 6.20 19.88
N GLU A 116 -0.59 7.21 19.08
CA GLU A 116 -1.37 8.44 18.92
C GLU A 116 -2.75 8.17 18.30
N TYR A 117 -2.80 7.32 17.28
CA TYR A 117 -4.06 6.93 16.67
C TYR A 117 -5.00 6.23 17.65
N VAL A 118 -4.50 5.24 18.42
CA VAL A 118 -5.28 4.53 19.44
C VAL A 118 -5.78 5.49 20.50
N LYS A 119 -4.93 6.41 20.96
CA LYS A 119 -5.33 7.45 21.92
C LYS A 119 -6.50 8.29 21.38
N GLY A 120 -6.41 8.76 20.14
CA GLY A 120 -7.47 9.54 19.50
C GLY A 120 -8.77 8.76 19.31
N VAL A 121 -8.69 7.44 19.02
CA VAL A 121 -9.86 6.57 18.92
C VAL A 121 -10.53 6.38 20.28
N ARG A 122 -9.74 6.22 21.36
CA ARG A 122 -10.26 6.11 22.73
C ARG A 122 -10.95 7.39 23.16
N GLU A 123 -10.32 8.54 22.98
CA GLU A 123 -10.91 9.85 23.29
C GLU A 123 -12.20 10.10 22.49
N GLY A 124 -12.25 9.69 21.21
CA GLY A 124 -13.44 9.76 20.38
C GLY A 124 -14.55 8.79 20.82
N LYS A 125 -14.20 7.58 21.25
CA LYS A 125 -15.16 6.58 21.74
C LYS A 125 -15.76 6.98 23.10
N ASP A 126 -15.00 7.60 23.97
CA ASP A 126 -15.54 8.10 25.25
C ASP A 126 -16.66 9.11 25.02
N ALA A 127 -16.64 9.84 23.90
CA ALA A 127 -17.74 10.73 23.52
C ALA A 127 -18.94 9.96 22.92
N THR A 128 -18.68 8.91 22.15
CA THR A 128 -19.71 8.08 21.49
C THR A 128 -20.37 7.11 22.46
N VAL A 129 -19.59 6.52 23.37
CA VAL A 129 -20.12 5.64 24.45
C VAL A 129 -21.08 6.38 25.35
N LYS A 130 -20.86 7.66 25.62
CA LYS A 130 -21.83 8.48 26.37
C LYS A 130 -23.15 8.69 25.61
N GLU A 131 -23.12 8.69 24.31
CA GLU A 131 -24.30 8.75 23.44
C GLU A 131 -25.00 7.38 23.31
N GLU A 132 -24.24 6.29 23.21
CA GLU A 132 -24.75 4.93 23.15
C GLU A 132 -25.37 4.47 24.46
N ILE A 133 -24.76 4.75 25.60
CA ILE A 133 -25.34 4.50 26.95
C ILE A 133 -26.67 5.24 27.11
N ARG A 134 -26.82 6.41 26.51
CA ARG A 134 -28.09 7.13 26.46
C ARG A 134 -29.14 6.43 25.59
N TRP A 135 -28.72 5.75 24.54
CA TRP A 135 -29.58 5.01 23.62
C TRP A 135 -30.02 3.66 24.19
N GLU A 136 -29.11 2.93 24.87
CA GLU A 136 -29.37 1.65 25.53
C GLU A 136 -30.33 1.80 26.72
N GLY A 137 -30.32 2.94 27.41
CA GLY A 137 -31.30 3.29 28.41
C GLY A 137 -32.74 3.37 27.91
N GLU A 138 -32.94 3.35 26.58
CA GLU A 138 -34.25 3.40 25.93
C GLU A 138 -34.71 2.04 25.32
N GLY A 139 -34.03 0.90 25.58
CA GLY A 139 -34.49 -0.43 25.19
C GLY A 139 -33.49 -1.33 24.43
N GLY A 140 -32.21 -1.03 24.47
CA GLY A 140 -31.15 -1.84 23.86
C GLY A 140 -30.80 -3.11 24.65
N GLN A 141 -30.01 -4.01 24.02
CA GLN A 141 -29.61 -5.31 24.56
C GLN A 141 -28.78 -5.22 25.87
N PRO A 142 -28.80 -6.23 26.74
CA PRO A 142 -28.08 -6.18 28.00
C PRO A 142 -26.57 -6.13 27.85
N GLU A 143 -25.92 -5.31 28.71
CA GLU A 143 -24.46 -5.19 28.79
C GLU A 143 -23.76 -6.55 28.94
N PRO A 144 -22.55 -6.72 28.39
CA PRO A 144 -21.68 -7.83 28.72
C PRO A 144 -21.39 -7.81 30.22
N GLN A 145 -21.69 -8.89 30.94
CA GLN A 145 -21.47 -8.98 32.38
C GLN A 145 -19.99 -8.79 32.70
N ASP A 146 -19.71 -7.87 33.62
CA ASP A 146 -18.36 -7.67 34.15
C ASP A 146 -17.80 -8.97 34.72
N ILE A 147 -16.63 -9.37 34.20
CA ILE A 147 -15.91 -10.52 34.75
C ILE A 147 -15.27 -10.10 36.07
N PRO A 148 -15.54 -10.78 37.20
CA PRO A 148 -14.97 -10.42 38.49
C PRO A 148 -13.43 -10.46 38.44
N GLY A 149 -12.78 -9.33 38.72
CA GLY A 149 -11.34 -9.19 38.79
C GLY A 149 -10.72 -8.22 37.75
N ASP A 150 -11.51 -7.62 36.88
CA ASP A 150 -11.04 -6.66 35.86
C ASP A 150 -11.17 -5.20 36.37
N GLU A 151 -10.39 -4.86 37.39
CA GLU A 151 -10.32 -3.49 37.86
C GLU A 151 -9.53 -2.61 36.90
N GLY A 152 -10.22 -1.94 35.97
CA GLY A 152 -9.66 -0.81 35.20
C GLY A 152 -9.18 -1.08 33.79
N HIS A 153 -9.56 -2.17 33.15
CA HIS A 153 -9.16 -2.50 31.76
C HIS A 153 -10.36 -2.69 30.83
N HIS A 154 -11.12 -1.64 30.60
CA HIS A 154 -12.34 -1.65 29.76
C HIS A 154 -12.15 -1.99 28.26
N ASN A 155 -10.94 -2.35 27.82
CA ASN A 155 -10.62 -2.59 26.40
C ASN A 155 -9.97 -3.95 26.16
N ARG A 156 -10.34 -4.99 26.91
CA ARG A 156 -9.83 -6.35 26.71
C ARG A 156 -10.95 -7.27 26.24
N GLY A 157 -10.83 -7.82 25.05
CA GLY A 157 -11.67 -8.89 24.55
C GLY A 157 -11.03 -10.25 24.84
N TYR A 158 -11.80 -11.21 25.29
CA TYR A 158 -11.36 -12.60 25.40
C TYR A 158 -11.88 -13.38 24.21
N VAL A 159 -10.99 -14.11 23.56
CA VAL A 159 -11.34 -15.07 22.51
C VAL A 159 -11.11 -16.47 23.03
N MET A 160 -12.17 -17.27 23.00
CA MET A 160 -12.11 -18.70 23.32
C MET A 160 -11.96 -19.50 22.03
N THR A 161 -10.94 -20.31 21.95
CA THR A 161 -10.74 -21.27 20.85
C THR A 161 -10.56 -22.67 21.43
N ASP A 162 -10.63 -23.69 20.58
CA ASP A 162 -10.40 -25.08 20.99
C ASP A 162 -8.98 -25.29 21.56
N ASP A 163 -8.03 -24.45 21.17
CA ASP A 163 -6.63 -24.51 21.59
C ASP A 163 -6.30 -23.64 22.83
N GLY A 164 -7.26 -22.84 23.33
CA GLY A 164 -7.04 -22.04 24.53
C GLY A 164 -7.79 -20.71 24.57
N HIS A 165 -7.46 -19.93 25.61
CA HIS A 165 -8.00 -18.60 25.82
C HIS A 165 -6.96 -17.55 25.44
N TYR A 166 -7.35 -16.61 24.60
CA TYR A 166 -6.50 -15.50 24.16
C TYR A 166 -7.10 -14.19 24.58
N GLN A 167 -6.24 -13.29 25.04
CA GLN A 167 -6.64 -11.93 25.38
C GLN A 167 -6.27 -10.98 24.25
N LEU A 168 -7.26 -10.27 23.72
CA LEU A 168 -7.05 -9.22 22.74
C LEU A 168 -6.90 -7.87 23.43
N HIS A 169 -5.97 -7.09 22.96
CA HIS A 169 -5.71 -5.72 23.38
C HIS A 169 -5.85 -4.78 22.19
N ASP A 170 -5.98 -3.49 22.47
CA ASP A 170 -5.87 -2.49 21.42
C ASP A 170 -4.53 -2.64 20.71
N GLY A 171 -4.57 -2.85 19.39
CA GLY A 171 -3.39 -3.12 18.57
C GLY A 171 -3.08 -4.59 18.34
N SER A 172 -3.87 -5.53 18.87
CA SER A 172 -3.74 -6.93 18.50
C SER A 172 -4.03 -7.13 17.01
N ILE A 173 -3.12 -7.78 16.31
CA ILE A 173 -3.28 -8.11 14.89
C ILE A 173 -4.16 -9.34 14.79
N VAL A 174 -5.38 -9.17 14.33
CA VAL A 174 -6.38 -10.26 14.18
C VAL A 174 -6.51 -10.74 12.73
N ILE A 175 -6.05 -9.95 11.77
CA ILE A 175 -6.01 -10.31 10.36
C ILE A 175 -4.68 -9.80 9.79
N ALA A 176 -3.93 -10.68 9.13
CA ALA A 176 -2.78 -10.33 8.34
C ALA A 176 -2.85 -11.07 7.01
N SER A 177 -2.77 -10.35 5.91
CA SER A 177 -2.76 -10.97 4.59
C SER A 177 -1.94 -10.14 3.61
N ILE A 178 -1.27 -10.82 2.70
CA ILE A 178 -0.66 -10.22 1.52
C ILE A 178 -1.61 -10.49 0.37
N THR A 179 -2.31 -9.46 -0.06
CA THR A 179 -3.29 -9.56 -1.15
C THR A 179 -2.96 -8.53 -2.20
N SER A 180 -2.62 -9.00 -3.39
CA SER A 180 -2.46 -8.13 -4.55
C SER A 180 -2.38 -8.97 -5.82
N CYS A 181 -2.83 -8.42 -6.95
CA CYS A 181 -2.72 -9.09 -8.24
C CYS A 181 -1.31 -8.93 -8.84
N THR A 182 -0.83 -7.72 -9.06
CA THR A 182 0.47 -7.48 -9.72
C THR A 182 1.66 -7.63 -8.77
N ASN A 183 1.52 -7.26 -7.50
CA ASN A 183 2.59 -7.39 -6.51
C ASN A 183 3.01 -8.85 -6.31
N THR A 184 2.10 -9.81 -6.48
CA THR A 184 2.42 -11.24 -6.42
C THR A 184 3.35 -11.71 -7.54
N SER A 185 3.50 -10.94 -8.60
CA SER A 185 4.44 -11.20 -9.70
C SER A 185 5.80 -10.52 -9.46
N ASN A 186 5.95 -9.75 -8.39
CA ASN A 186 7.20 -9.08 -8.03
C ASN A 186 7.91 -9.85 -6.92
N PRO A 187 9.01 -10.57 -7.22
CA PRO A 187 9.70 -11.39 -6.22
C PRO A 187 10.28 -10.57 -5.07
N TYR A 188 10.66 -9.33 -5.27
CA TYR A 188 11.18 -8.47 -4.21
C TYR A 188 10.11 -8.14 -3.17
N VAL A 189 8.87 -7.94 -3.60
CA VAL A 189 7.74 -7.68 -2.69
C VAL A 189 7.31 -8.94 -1.94
N MET A 190 7.47 -10.13 -2.55
CA MET A 190 6.99 -11.40 -1.98
C MET A 190 8.02 -12.07 -1.07
N ILE A 191 9.31 -11.80 -1.25
CA ILE A 191 10.40 -12.48 -0.53
C ILE A 191 11.04 -11.56 0.51
N GLY A 192 11.09 -10.25 0.24
CA GLY A 192 11.64 -9.23 1.14
C GLY A 192 10.72 -8.92 2.27
#